data_7ba19d1c6c70d8bea256852ba47c3130
#
_entry.id   7ba19d1c6c70d8bea256852ba47c3130
#
_cell.length_a   1.000
_cell.length_b   1.000
_cell.length_c   1.000
_cell.angle_alpha   90.00
_cell.angle_beta   90.00
_cell.angle_gamma   90.00
#
_symmetry.space_group_name_H-M   'P 1'
#
loop_
_entity.id
_entity.type
_entity.pdbx_description
1 polymer ?
#
loop_
_entity_poly.entity_id
_entity_poly.type
_entity_poly.pdbx_seq_one_letter_code
_entity_poly.pdbx_strand_id
1 'polypeptide(L)'
;MECIIDCRENKILEKLHELQKFKFSVEQLDLGDIIIKNGSKKLIIERKTWNDMKSSLKDGRFREQRSRMIIQAKDESTKICYLIEGNYDNTFEIEKKVLFRLQFAYNIPVIYSKSIVNTIDIIDTWIKLETLDSYFVQRDVETDQVESRLRNKLKKNYDDSSVFFQESLTSIRGITTIISKEISNEFKTIYLFCKDFHDNMEQWNNRMINISYLTKKDRKSTRLNSSHANSRMPS
;
A
#
# COMPACT_ATOMS: atom_id res chain seq x y z
N MET A 1 18.34 7.94 5.41
CA MET A 1 17.40 8.52 6.38
C MET A 1 18.10 8.72 7.71
N GLU A 2 17.71 9.74 8.45
CA GLU A 2 18.20 10.03 9.81
C GLU A 2 17.16 9.55 10.82
N CYS A 3 17.63 8.88 11.89
CA CYS A 3 16.80 8.46 13.01
C CYS A 3 17.25 9.17 14.28
N ILE A 4 16.33 9.85 14.95
CA ILE A 4 16.57 10.58 16.19
C ILE A 4 15.70 9.94 17.26
N ILE A 5 16.30 9.64 18.39
CA ILE A 5 15.61 8.99 19.53
C ILE A 5 15.71 9.92 20.73
N ASP A 6 14.58 10.06 21.45
CA ASP A 6 14.53 10.87 22.67
C ASP A 6 15.47 10.29 23.73
N CYS A 7 16.23 11.19 24.38
CA CYS A 7 17.17 10.80 25.44
C CYS A 7 16.50 10.13 26.64
N ARG A 8 15.20 10.27 26.81
CA ARG A 8 14.40 9.64 27.89
C ARG A 8 14.03 8.19 27.60
N GLU A 9 14.19 7.72 26.34
CA GLU A 9 13.89 6.35 25.91
C GLU A 9 15.01 5.35 26.26
N ASN A 10 15.43 5.30 27.52
CA ASN A 10 16.58 4.51 27.99
C ASN A 10 16.54 3.04 27.54
N LYS A 11 15.37 2.38 27.65
CA LYS A 11 15.22 0.96 27.28
C LYS A 11 15.48 0.71 25.78
N ILE A 12 14.99 1.62 24.93
CA ILE A 12 15.27 1.52 23.47
C ILE A 12 16.74 1.76 23.22
N LEU A 13 17.34 2.78 23.82
CA LEU A 13 18.74 3.15 23.64
C LEU A 13 19.66 2.01 24.07
N GLU A 14 19.45 1.42 25.25
CA GLU A 14 20.20 0.24 25.72
C GLU A 14 20.11 -0.91 24.72
N LYS A 15 18.90 -1.22 24.25
CA LYS A 15 18.68 -2.34 23.34
C LYS A 15 19.24 -2.07 21.94
N LEU A 16 19.22 -0.83 21.46
CA LEU A 16 19.86 -0.45 20.20
C LEU A 16 21.37 -0.54 20.25
N HIS A 17 21.98 -0.13 21.36
CA HIS A 17 23.42 -0.29 21.57
C HIS A 17 23.83 -1.77 21.56
N GLU A 18 23.01 -2.64 22.14
CA GLU A 18 23.25 -4.10 22.12
C GLU A 18 23.11 -4.68 20.70
N LEU A 19 22.05 -4.32 19.97
CA LEU A 19 21.72 -4.92 18.68
C LEU A 19 22.46 -4.30 17.49
N GLN A 20 22.91 -3.06 17.57
CA GLN A 20 23.63 -2.31 16.54
C GLN A 20 22.97 -2.35 15.13
N LYS A 21 21.63 -2.33 15.08
CA LYS A 21 20.87 -2.55 13.82
C LYS A 21 20.95 -1.39 12.84
N PHE A 22 20.97 -0.15 13.32
CA PHE A 22 21.01 1.06 12.49
C PHE A 22 21.70 2.21 13.24
N LYS A 23 22.08 3.24 12.49
CA LYS A 23 22.66 4.48 13.04
C LYS A 23 21.54 5.40 13.51
N PHE A 24 21.71 6.01 14.66
CA PHE A 24 20.77 6.97 15.24
C PHE A 24 21.53 8.08 15.99
N SER A 25 20.86 9.21 16.18
CA SER A 25 21.27 10.27 17.12
C SER A 25 20.34 10.28 18.34
N VAL A 26 20.84 10.82 19.42
CA VAL A 26 20.09 10.97 20.68
C VAL A 26 19.93 12.44 20.97
N GLU A 27 18.69 12.91 21.08
CA GLU A 27 18.35 14.30 21.34
C GLU A 27 17.23 14.39 22.38
N GLN A 28 17.07 15.54 22.99
CA GLN A 28 15.87 15.82 23.78
C GLN A 28 14.78 16.30 22.81
N LEU A 29 13.76 15.47 22.60
CA LEU A 29 12.67 15.80 21.70
C LEU A 29 11.54 16.53 22.43
N ASP A 30 11.03 17.59 21.80
CA ASP A 30 9.85 18.31 22.32
C ASP A 30 8.56 17.53 22.11
N LEU A 31 8.52 16.63 21.12
CA LEU A 31 7.34 15.86 20.77
C LEU A 31 7.70 14.53 20.12
N GLY A 32 7.02 13.48 20.59
CA GLY A 32 7.28 12.10 20.19
C GLY A 32 8.54 11.53 20.85
N ASP A 33 8.75 10.26 20.71
CA ASP A 33 9.87 9.52 21.29
C ASP A 33 10.93 9.17 20.23
N ILE A 34 10.50 9.09 18.96
CA ILE A 34 11.37 8.75 17.83
C ILE A 34 10.97 9.62 16.64
N ILE A 35 11.96 10.16 15.92
CA ILE A 35 11.76 10.90 14.68
C ILE A 35 12.59 10.26 13.57
N ILE A 36 11.95 9.96 12.44
CA ILE A 36 12.64 9.53 11.22
C ILE A 36 12.53 10.67 10.22
N LYS A 37 13.68 11.15 9.70
CA LYS A 37 13.75 12.25 8.73
C LYS A 37 14.32 11.80 7.40
N ASN A 38 13.80 12.40 6.33
CA ASN A 38 14.35 12.33 4.99
C ASN A 38 14.21 13.69 4.30
N GLY A 39 15.28 14.46 4.27
CA GLY A 39 15.23 15.86 3.84
C GLY A 39 14.28 16.68 4.70
N SER A 40 13.31 17.36 4.10
CA SER A 40 12.29 18.14 4.82
C SER A 40 11.20 17.30 5.46
N LYS A 41 11.04 16.05 5.06
CA LYS A 41 9.95 15.16 5.53
C LYS A 41 10.33 14.47 6.83
N LYS A 42 9.40 14.39 7.76
CA LYS A 42 9.58 13.74 9.06
C LYS A 42 8.38 12.90 9.47
N LEU A 43 8.67 11.73 10.02
CA LEU A 43 7.71 10.88 10.72
C LEU A 43 7.99 10.96 12.22
N ILE A 44 7.03 11.46 12.99
CA ILE A 44 7.10 11.53 14.46
C ILE A 44 6.36 10.33 15.02
N ILE A 45 7.03 9.56 15.84
CA ILE A 45 6.50 8.33 16.43
C ILE A 45 6.41 8.54 17.93
N GLU A 46 5.21 8.37 18.47
CA GLU A 46 4.95 8.28 19.91
C GLU A 46 4.89 6.81 20.29
N ARG A 47 5.88 6.35 21.05
CA ARG A 47 5.90 4.99 21.59
C ARG A 47 5.24 4.94 22.96
N LYS A 48 4.37 3.96 23.14
CA LYS A 48 3.68 3.81 24.41
C LYS A 48 3.42 2.35 24.74
N THR A 49 3.76 1.91 25.94
CA THR A 49 3.33 0.60 26.42
C THR A 49 1.85 0.63 26.79
N TRP A 50 1.19 -0.52 26.82
CA TRP A 50 -0.21 -0.61 27.25
C TRP A 50 -0.43 -0.03 28.66
N ASN A 51 0.50 -0.28 29.58
CA ASN A 51 0.43 0.24 30.94
C ASN A 51 0.63 1.76 31.01
N ASP A 52 1.56 2.30 30.22
CA ASP A 52 1.79 3.75 30.14
C ASP A 52 0.60 4.45 29.49
N MET A 53 -0.04 3.82 28.52
CA MET A 53 -1.27 4.32 27.93
C MET A 53 -2.39 4.38 28.97
N LYS A 54 -2.60 3.32 29.74
CA LYS A 54 -3.60 3.27 30.83
C LYS A 54 -3.36 4.37 31.87
N SER A 55 -2.13 4.60 32.27
CA SER A 55 -1.74 5.65 33.21
C SER A 55 -1.97 7.04 32.62
N SER A 56 -1.52 7.28 31.38
CA SER A 56 -1.66 8.59 30.72
C SER A 56 -3.10 8.96 30.37
N LEU A 57 -3.98 7.99 30.22
CA LEU A 57 -5.43 8.23 30.06
C LEU A 57 -6.07 8.71 31.36
N LYS A 58 -5.63 8.17 32.50
CA LYS A 58 -6.17 8.55 33.82
C LYS A 58 -5.80 9.96 34.21
N ASP A 59 -4.55 10.38 33.96
CA ASP A 59 -4.04 11.68 34.35
C ASP A 59 -4.19 12.78 33.28
N GLY A 60 -4.81 12.45 32.13
CA GLY A 60 -5.11 13.40 31.07
C GLY A 60 -3.94 13.73 30.14
N ARG A 61 -2.71 13.27 30.42
CA ARG A 61 -1.51 13.52 29.60
C ARG A 61 -1.68 13.04 28.17
N PHE A 62 -2.39 11.93 27.97
CA PHE A 62 -2.64 11.39 26.63
C PHE A 62 -3.38 12.39 25.74
N ARG A 63 -4.37 13.12 26.28
CA ARG A 63 -5.14 14.10 25.51
C ARG A 63 -4.26 15.27 25.05
N GLU A 64 -3.44 15.78 25.94
CA GLU A 64 -2.53 16.90 25.65
C GLU A 64 -1.52 16.50 24.58
N GLN A 65 -0.83 15.38 24.76
CA GLN A 65 0.16 14.84 23.85
C GLN A 65 -0.42 14.61 22.45
N ARG A 66 -1.59 13.97 22.37
CA ARG A 66 -2.31 13.79 21.10
C ARG A 66 -2.60 15.13 20.42
N SER A 67 -3.06 16.14 21.17
CA SER A 67 -3.36 17.45 20.59
C SER A 67 -2.10 18.10 20.02
N ARG A 68 -0.97 18.01 20.69
CA ARG A 68 0.33 18.51 20.19
C ARG A 68 0.76 17.76 18.93
N MET A 69 0.60 16.43 18.88
CA MET A 69 0.88 15.60 17.72
C MET A 69 0.04 16.04 16.49
N ILE A 70 -1.28 16.24 16.69
CA ILE A 70 -2.20 16.68 15.64
C ILE A 70 -1.82 18.07 15.11
N ILE A 71 -1.40 18.99 15.97
CA ILE A 71 -0.95 20.32 15.54
C ILE A 71 0.27 20.21 14.64
N GLN A 72 1.23 19.37 14.96
CA GLN A 72 2.42 19.14 14.12
C GLN A 72 2.08 18.49 12.78
N ALA A 73 1.09 17.60 12.75
CA ALA A 73 0.66 16.93 11.52
C ALA A 73 -0.11 17.83 10.54
N LYS A 74 -0.40 19.10 10.91
CA LYS A 74 -0.92 20.10 9.97
C LYS A 74 0.10 20.52 8.92
N ASP A 75 1.39 20.36 9.23
CA ASP A 75 2.46 20.51 8.27
C ASP A 75 2.49 19.28 7.36
N GLU A 76 2.31 19.49 6.06
CA GLU A 76 2.28 18.43 5.03
C GLU A 76 3.58 17.60 4.99
N SER A 77 4.70 18.20 5.41
CA SER A 77 5.98 17.52 5.52
C SER A 77 6.09 16.62 6.76
N THR A 78 5.08 16.65 7.65
CA THR A 78 5.09 15.92 8.92
C THR A 78 3.98 14.88 8.96
N LYS A 79 4.35 13.62 9.20
CA LYS A 79 3.42 12.54 9.56
C LYS A 79 3.63 12.14 11.02
N ILE A 80 2.57 11.62 11.62
CA ILE A 80 2.58 11.16 13.00
C ILE A 80 2.03 9.75 13.07
N CYS A 81 2.51 8.95 14.01
CA CYS A 81 1.89 7.67 14.35
C CYS A 81 2.11 7.33 15.83
N TYR A 82 1.29 6.42 16.32
CA TYR A 82 1.49 5.78 17.62
C TYR A 82 2.05 4.38 17.42
N LEU A 83 3.03 4.00 18.22
CA LEU A 83 3.56 2.65 18.31
C LEU A 83 3.24 2.10 19.69
N ILE A 84 2.34 1.12 19.75
CA ILE A 84 1.88 0.50 21.00
C ILE A 84 2.64 -0.79 21.22
N GLU A 85 3.41 -0.82 22.31
CA GLU A 85 4.29 -1.93 22.62
C GLU A 85 3.74 -2.82 23.72
N GLY A 86 3.93 -4.12 23.55
CA GLY A 86 3.58 -5.16 24.52
C GLY A 86 2.43 -6.05 24.08
N ASN A 87 2.21 -7.11 24.83
CA ASN A 87 1.18 -8.07 24.52
C ASN A 87 -0.21 -7.49 24.81
N TYR A 88 -1.09 -7.74 23.87
CA TYR A 88 -2.48 -7.42 23.96
C TYR A 88 -3.16 -8.31 25.00
N ASP A 89 -3.89 -7.71 25.91
CA ASP A 89 -4.64 -8.37 26.96
C ASP A 89 -6.08 -7.83 26.97
N ASN A 90 -7.03 -8.64 27.42
CA ASN A 90 -8.44 -8.25 27.50
C ASN A 90 -8.72 -7.15 28.55
N THR A 91 -7.79 -6.90 29.46
CA THR A 91 -7.89 -5.86 30.48
C THR A 91 -7.79 -4.43 29.95
N PHE A 92 -7.35 -4.23 28.69
CA PHE A 92 -7.15 -2.92 28.07
C PHE A 92 -8.32 -2.47 27.18
N GLU A 93 -9.55 -2.68 27.61
CA GLU A 93 -10.74 -2.37 26.79
C GLU A 93 -10.90 -0.86 26.51
N ILE A 94 -10.62 -0.01 27.49
CA ILE A 94 -10.71 1.45 27.35
C ILE A 94 -9.63 1.95 26.39
N GLU A 95 -8.41 1.47 26.57
CA GLU A 95 -7.25 1.80 25.75
C GLU A 95 -7.52 1.45 24.28
N LYS A 96 -8.10 0.29 24.01
CA LYS A 96 -8.50 -0.13 22.66
C LYS A 96 -9.51 0.83 22.02
N LYS A 97 -10.55 1.22 22.75
CA LYS A 97 -11.53 2.19 22.27
C LYS A 97 -10.87 3.52 21.88
N VAL A 98 -9.88 3.95 22.69
CA VAL A 98 -9.10 5.16 22.39
C VAL A 98 -8.24 4.97 21.14
N LEU A 99 -7.58 3.82 20.96
CA LEU A 99 -6.78 3.54 19.77
C LEU A 99 -7.63 3.47 18.51
N PHE A 100 -8.81 2.87 18.56
CA PHE A 100 -9.76 2.92 17.44
C PHE A 100 -10.16 4.37 17.11
N ARG A 101 -10.38 5.20 18.13
CA ARG A 101 -10.68 6.60 17.92
C ARG A 101 -9.53 7.37 17.28
N LEU A 102 -8.26 7.05 17.63
CA LEU A 102 -7.09 7.61 16.93
C LEU A 102 -7.12 7.31 15.45
N GLN A 103 -7.37 6.05 15.09
CA GLN A 103 -7.34 5.60 13.70
C GLN A 103 -8.53 6.14 12.89
N PHE A 104 -9.75 6.00 13.41
CA PHE A 104 -10.97 6.28 12.63
C PHE A 104 -11.47 7.71 12.74
N ALA A 105 -11.28 8.38 13.90
CA ALA A 105 -11.76 9.75 14.09
C ALA A 105 -10.69 10.82 13.85
N TYR A 106 -9.41 10.49 14.10
CA TYR A 106 -8.30 11.43 13.93
C TYR A 106 -7.37 11.08 12.76
N ASN A 107 -7.62 9.95 12.08
CA ASN A 107 -6.80 9.46 10.97
C ASN A 107 -5.30 9.35 11.31
N ILE A 108 -5.01 8.93 12.56
CA ILE A 108 -3.66 8.73 13.05
C ILE A 108 -3.35 7.23 13.03
N PRO A 109 -2.35 6.78 12.27
CA PRO A 109 -1.92 5.39 12.24
C PRO A 109 -1.51 4.89 13.64
N VAL A 110 -1.91 3.65 13.96
CA VAL A 110 -1.47 2.94 15.16
C VAL A 110 -0.82 1.64 14.76
N ILE A 111 0.41 1.45 15.19
CA ILE A 111 1.22 0.27 14.90
C ILE A 111 1.44 -0.49 16.20
N TYR A 112 1.36 -1.81 16.12
CA TYR A 112 1.52 -2.67 17.28
C TYR A 112 2.86 -3.40 17.23
N SER A 113 3.54 -3.42 18.36
CA SER A 113 4.78 -4.15 18.58
C SER A 113 4.63 -5.10 19.76
N LYS A 114 5.15 -6.31 19.63
CA LYS A 114 5.07 -7.31 20.71
C LYS A 114 6.10 -7.07 21.82
N SER A 115 7.23 -6.44 21.48
CA SER A 115 8.36 -6.25 22.38
C SER A 115 9.27 -5.14 21.88
N ILE A 116 10.18 -4.69 22.73
CA ILE A 116 11.19 -3.69 22.37
C ILE A 116 12.06 -4.12 21.17
N VAL A 117 12.39 -5.39 21.05
CA VAL A 117 13.12 -5.94 19.89
C VAL A 117 12.29 -5.79 18.62
N ASN A 118 11.01 -6.13 18.69
CA ASN A 118 10.10 -5.95 17.55
C ASN A 118 9.87 -4.47 17.23
N THR A 119 9.84 -3.58 18.23
CA THR A 119 9.83 -2.11 18.02
C THR A 119 11.03 -1.66 17.21
N ILE A 120 12.22 -2.12 17.58
CA ILE A 120 13.47 -1.81 16.86
C ILE A 120 13.45 -2.36 15.43
N ASP A 121 12.91 -3.57 15.21
CA ASP A 121 12.75 -4.15 13.87
C ASP A 121 11.81 -3.34 12.98
N ILE A 122 10.73 -2.82 13.55
CA ILE A 122 9.80 -1.94 12.83
C ILE A 122 10.50 -0.63 12.43
N ILE A 123 11.25 -0.01 13.35
CA ILE A 123 11.99 1.22 13.09
C ILE A 123 13.07 0.98 12.02
N ASP A 124 13.84 -0.10 12.12
CA ASP A 124 14.85 -0.50 11.15
C ASP A 124 14.23 -0.69 9.75
N THR A 125 13.04 -1.30 9.69
CA THR A 125 12.30 -1.46 8.44
C THR A 125 11.96 -0.10 7.84
N TRP A 126 11.46 0.86 8.63
CA TRP A 126 11.15 2.21 8.14
C TRP A 126 12.38 2.97 7.65
N ILE A 127 13.52 2.84 8.36
CA ILE A 127 14.78 3.49 7.95
C ILE A 127 15.30 2.93 6.63
N LYS A 128 15.09 1.62 6.39
CA LYS A 128 15.50 0.93 5.15
C LYS A 128 14.58 1.19 3.96
N LEU A 129 13.37 1.70 4.19
CA LEU A 129 12.51 2.13 3.10
C LEU A 129 13.19 3.30 2.38
N GLU A 130 13.63 3.09 1.14
CA GLU A 130 14.45 4.02 0.35
C GLU A 130 13.81 5.40 0.17
N THR A 131 12.48 5.49 0.32
CA THR A 131 11.74 6.76 0.21
C THR A 131 10.60 6.84 1.21
N LEU A 132 10.69 7.76 2.19
CA LEU A 132 9.52 8.22 2.92
C LEU A 132 8.51 8.91 1.99
N ASP A 133 8.94 9.33 0.79
CA ASP A 133 8.11 10.06 -0.17
C ASP A 133 6.82 9.34 -0.53
N SER A 134 6.86 8.02 -0.69
CA SER A 134 5.68 7.22 -0.99
C SER A 134 4.65 7.17 0.15
N TYR A 135 5.04 7.49 1.40
CA TYR A 135 4.14 7.54 2.55
C TYR A 135 3.57 8.93 2.80
N PHE A 136 4.22 9.97 2.24
CA PHE A 136 3.78 11.36 2.37
C PHE A 136 2.90 11.80 1.20
N VAL A 137 3.07 11.22 0.04
CA VAL A 137 2.12 11.39 -1.05
C VAL A 137 0.85 10.69 -0.60
N GLN A 138 -0.18 11.46 -0.29
CA GLN A 138 -1.54 10.97 -0.37
C GLN A 138 -1.65 10.45 -1.80
N ARG A 139 -1.47 9.15 -2.01
CA ARG A 139 -1.85 8.58 -3.29
C ARG A 139 -3.35 8.84 -3.32
N ASP A 140 -3.75 9.80 -4.15
CA ASP A 140 -5.02 9.69 -4.80
C ASP A 140 -4.95 8.28 -5.34
N VAL A 141 -5.53 7.35 -4.60
CA VAL A 141 -5.71 6.00 -5.09
C VAL A 141 -6.16 6.29 -6.50
N GLU A 142 -5.70 5.51 -7.47
CA GLU A 142 -6.24 5.53 -8.82
C GLU A 142 -7.75 5.20 -8.70
N THR A 143 -8.42 5.97 -7.85
CA THR A 143 -9.86 5.96 -7.59
C THR A 143 -10.57 6.16 -8.89
N ASP A 144 -10.02 6.95 -9.80
CA ASP A 144 -10.57 7.11 -11.13
C ASP A 144 -10.58 5.79 -11.90
N GLN A 145 -9.55 4.94 -11.78
CA GLN A 145 -9.55 3.65 -12.44
C GLN A 145 -10.37 2.60 -11.68
N VAL A 146 -10.31 2.59 -10.36
CA VAL A 146 -11.10 1.67 -9.52
C VAL A 146 -12.56 2.12 -9.50
N GLU A 147 -12.84 3.42 -9.36
CA GLU A 147 -14.19 3.96 -9.44
C GLU A 147 -14.77 3.84 -10.84
N SER A 148 -14.02 4.04 -11.92
CA SER A 148 -14.50 3.77 -13.27
C SER A 148 -14.82 2.28 -13.45
N ARG A 149 -13.99 1.37 -12.94
CA ARG A 149 -14.27 -0.07 -12.94
C ARG A 149 -15.47 -0.45 -12.06
N LEU A 150 -15.63 0.19 -10.89
CA LEU A 150 -16.76 -0.02 -9.99
C LEU A 150 -18.03 0.67 -10.51
N ARG A 151 -17.95 1.88 -11.06
CA ARG A 151 -19.08 2.58 -11.69
C ARG A 151 -19.54 1.85 -12.94
N ASN A 152 -18.63 1.28 -13.71
CA ASN A 152 -18.98 0.43 -14.86
C ASN A 152 -19.65 -0.87 -14.44
N LYS A 153 -19.32 -1.41 -13.26
CA LYS A 153 -20.03 -2.57 -12.68
C LYS A 153 -21.37 -2.22 -12.04
N LEU A 154 -21.50 -1.03 -11.44
CA LEU A 154 -22.68 -0.60 -10.66
C LEU A 154 -23.68 0.24 -11.47
N LYS A 155 -23.20 1.03 -12.42
CA LYS A 155 -24.04 1.72 -13.40
C LYS A 155 -23.76 1.09 -14.74
N LYS A 156 -24.69 0.26 -15.18
CA LYS A 156 -24.77 -0.23 -16.55
C LYS A 156 -24.93 0.95 -17.51
N ASN A 157 -23.87 1.68 -17.83
CA ASN A 157 -23.83 2.54 -18.98
C ASN A 157 -23.67 1.65 -20.22
N TYR A 158 -24.73 0.86 -20.50
CA TYR A 158 -24.83 0.10 -21.75
C TYR A 158 -25.17 0.98 -22.96
N ASP A 159 -25.18 2.31 -22.79
CA ASP A 159 -25.47 3.25 -23.87
C ASP A 159 -24.32 3.33 -24.88
N ASP A 160 -23.10 2.92 -24.52
CA ASP A 160 -21.98 2.79 -25.47
C ASP A 160 -21.73 1.33 -25.82
N SER A 161 -22.17 0.95 -27.02
CA SER A 161 -22.01 -0.41 -27.56
C SER A 161 -20.56 -0.85 -27.66
N SER A 162 -19.61 0.09 -27.77
CA SER A 162 -18.17 -0.21 -27.85
C SER A 162 -17.61 -0.61 -26.50
N VAL A 163 -18.02 0.05 -25.43
CA VAL A 163 -17.64 -0.28 -24.04
C VAL A 163 -18.19 -1.65 -23.65
N PHE A 164 -19.47 -1.89 -23.95
CA PHE A 164 -20.08 -3.20 -23.70
C PHE A 164 -19.35 -4.32 -24.46
N PHE A 165 -18.99 -4.08 -25.70
CA PHE A 165 -18.25 -5.03 -26.52
C PHE A 165 -16.87 -5.32 -25.94
N GLN A 166 -16.12 -4.29 -25.55
CA GLN A 166 -14.80 -4.41 -24.93
C GLN A 166 -14.86 -5.21 -23.62
N GLU A 167 -15.83 -4.92 -22.76
CA GLU A 167 -16.03 -5.65 -21.49
C GLU A 167 -16.42 -7.12 -21.74
N SER A 168 -17.26 -7.38 -22.71
CA SER A 168 -17.65 -8.75 -23.10
C SER A 168 -16.44 -9.56 -23.56
N LEU A 169 -15.53 -8.95 -24.30
CA LEU A 169 -14.28 -9.60 -24.75
C LEU A 169 -13.35 -9.93 -23.57
N THR A 170 -13.28 -9.08 -22.55
CA THR A 170 -12.41 -9.34 -21.38
C THR A 170 -12.91 -10.50 -20.50
N SER A 171 -14.16 -10.92 -20.64
CA SER A 171 -14.68 -12.13 -19.97
C SER A 171 -14.16 -13.43 -20.57
N ILE A 172 -13.61 -13.37 -21.79
CA ILE A 172 -13.04 -14.54 -22.47
C ILE A 172 -11.62 -14.80 -21.95
N ARG A 173 -11.36 -16.02 -21.48
CA ARG A 173 -10.06 -16.41 -20.96
C ARG A 173 -8.96 -16.21 -22.02
N GLY A 174 -7.93 -15.42 -21.68
CA GLY A 174 -6.81 -15.13 -22.57
C GLY A 174 -6.93 -13.81 -23.33
N ILE A 175 -8.06 -13.12 -23.26
CA ILE A 175 -8.21 -11.77 -23.80
C ILE A 175 -7.95 -10.76 -22.66
N THR A 176 -6.82 -10.06 -22.78
CA THR A 176 -6.46 -8.98 -21.86
C THR A 176 -7.21 -7.69 -22.23
N THR A 177 -7.21 -6.72 -21.32
CA THR A 177 -7.80 -5.38 -21.57
C THR A 177 -7.18 -4.69 -22.79
N ILE A 178 -5.89 -4.93 -23.05
CA ILE A 178 -5.18 -4.38 -24.22
C ILE A 178 -5.72 -5.02 -25.50
N ILE A 179 -5.80 -6.36 -25.53
CA ILE A 179 -6.31 -7.10 -26.68
C ILE A 179 -7.79 -6.76 -26.94
N SER A 180 -8.62 -6.65 -25.89
CA SER A 180 -10.03 -6.29 -26.05
C SER A 180 -10.22 -4.90 -26.63
N LYS A 181 -9.35 -3.94 -26.26
CA LYS A 181 -9.34 -2.59 -26.79
C LYS A 181 -9.00 -2.56 -28.28
N GLU A 182 -7.96 -3.30 -28.69
CA GLU A 182 -7.59 -3.42 -30.12
C GLU A 182 -8.71 -4.05 -30.94
N ILE A 183 -9.31 -5.14 -30.46
CA ILE A 183 -10.45 -5.78 -31.12
C ILE A 183 -11.64 -4.81 -31.21
N SER A 184 -11.95 -4.08 -30.14
CA SER A 184 -13.07 -3.13 -30.12
C SER A 184 -12.84 -1.91 -31.04
N ASN A 185 -11.58 -1.50 -31.24
CA ASN A 185 -11.23 -0.44 -32.18
C ASN A 185 -11.42 -0.89 -33.64
N GLU A 186 -11.14 -2.15 -33.94
CA GLU A 186 -11.29 -2.74 -35.26
C GLU A 186 -12.79 -2.93 -35.60
N PHE A 187 -13.53 -3.60 -34.73
CA PHE A 187 -14.90 -4.04 -35.04
C PHE A 187 -15.99 -3.12 -34.49
N LYS A 188 -15.69 -2.26 -33.52
CA LYS A 188 -16.57 -1.30 -32.85
C LYS A 188 -17.79 -1.89 -32.14
N THR A 189 -18.37 -2.97 -32.63
CA THR A 189 -19.52 -3.65 -32.01
C THR A 189 -19.39 -5.16 -32.10
N ILE A 190 -20.04 -5.87 -31.15
CA ILE A 190 -20.09 -7.33 -31.14
C ILE A 190 -20.75 -7.88 -32.40
N TYR A 191 -21.73 -7.15 -32.94
CA TYR A 191 -22.40 -7.55 -34.17
C TYR A 191 -21.45 -7.56 -35.37
N LEU A 192 -20.64 -6.50 -35.55
CA LEU A 192 -19.67 -6.42 -36.65
C LEU A 192 -18.57 -7.48 -36.49
N PHE A 193 -18.14 -7.75 -35.27
CA PHE A 193 -17.20 -8.81 -34.97
C PHE A 193 -17.73 -10.19 -35.33
N CYS A 194 -18.94 -10.54 -34.93
CA CYS A 194 -19.58 -11.82 -35.25
C CYS A 194 -19.86 -11.94 -36.74
N LYS A 195 -20.28 -10.87 -37.41
CA LYS A 195 -20.51 -10.85 -38.84
C LYS A 195 -19.22 -11.09 -39.60
N ASP A 196 -18.13 -10.39 -39.30
CA ASP A 196 -16.85 -10.60 -39.94
C ASP A 196 -16.31 -12.02 -39.70
N PHE A 197 -16.51 -12.57 -38.53
CA PHE A 197 -16.16 -13.97 -38.21
C PHE A 197 -16.92 -14.94 -39.12
N HIS A 198 -18.22 -14.74 -39.31
CA HIS A 198 -19.05 -15.57 -40.15
C HIS A 198 -18.68 -15.47 -41.64
N ASP A 199 -18.50 -14.24 -42.11
CA ASP A 199 -18.26 -13.95 -43.52
C ASP A 199 -16.84 -14.33 -43.98
N ASN A 200 -15.84 -14.30 -43.09
CA ASN A 200 -14.41 -14.47 -43.40
C ASN A 200 -13.75 -15.60 -42.57
N MET A 201 -14.48 -16.63 -42.21
CA MET A 201 -14.04 -17.69 -41.28
C MET A 201 -12.68 -18.33 -41.67
N GLU A 202 -12.42 -18.55 -42.95
CA GLU A 202 -11.16 -19.18 -43.42
C GLU A 202 -9.94 -18.26 -43.23
N GLN A 203 -10.12 -16.94 -43.27
CA GLN A 203 -9.04 -15.95 -43.13
C GLN A 203 -8.90 -15.41 -41.70
N TRP A 204 -9.82 -15.79 -40.79
CA TRP A 204 -9.93 -15.20 -39.48
C TRP A 204 -8.69 -15.42 -38.61
N ASN A 205 -8.09 -16.60 -38.64
CA ASN A 205 -6.86 -16.90 -37.92
C ASN A 205 -5.70 -15.97 -38.28
N ASN A 206 -5.56 -15.63 -39.58
CA ASN A 206 -4.53 -14.71 -40.03
C ASN A 206 -4.81 -13.26 -39.66
N ARG A 207 -6.08 -12.85 -39.69
CA ARG A 207 -6.52 -11.51 -39.20
C ARG A 207 -6.32 -11.34 -37.71
N MET A 208 -6.70 -12.31 -36.90
CA MET A 208 -6.50 -12.28 -35.44
C MET A 208 -5.02 -12.31 -35.05
N ILE A 209 -4.17 -12.95 -35.81
CA ILE A 209 -2.71 -12.90 -35.63
C ILE A 209 -2.19 -11.48 -35.85
N ASN A 210 -2.72 -10.74 -36.80
CA ASN A 210 -2.33 -9.36 -37.10
C ASN A 210 -2.85 -8.37 -36.02
N ILE A 211 -4.05 -8.55 -35.50
CA ILE A 211 -4.58 -7.81 -34.35
C ILE A 211 -3.76 -8.10 -33.08
N SER A 212 -3.24 -9.33 -32.94
CA SER A 212 -2.42 -9.75 -31.80
C SER A 212 -0.94 -9.32 -31.91
N TYR A 213 -0.58 -8.35 -32.75
CA TYR A 213 0.81 -7.90 -32.89
C TYR A 213 1.43 -7.40 -31.57
N LEU A 214 0.62 -6.98 -30.61
CA LEU A 214 1.05 -6.65 -29.26
C LEU A 214 1.43 -7.87 -28.41
N THR A 215 0.99 -9.09 -28.81
CA THR A 215 1.30 -10.33 -28.08
C THR A 215 2.62 -10.97 -28.50
N LYS A 216 3.33 -10.46 -29.49
CA LYS A 216 4.67 -10.98 -29.85
C LYS A 216 5.70 -10.78 -28.73
N LYS A 217 5.56 -9.77 -27.92
CA LYS A 217 6.43 -9.56 -26.74
C LYS A 217 6.13 -10.60 -25.64
N ASP A 218 4.85 -10.91 -25.38
CA ASP A 218 4.45 -11.87 -24.37
C ASP A 218 4.70 -13.32 -24.78
N ARG A 219 4.56 -13.66 -26.07
CA ARG A 219 4.89 -15.01 -26.59
C ARG A 219 6.39 -15.33 -26.48
N LYS A 220 7.26 -14.33 -26.56
CA LYS A 220 8.71 -14.51 -26.34
C LYS A 220 9.03 -14.80 -24.87
N SER A 221 8.36 -14.15 -23.94
CA SER A 221 8.50 -14.39 -22.50
C SER A 221 7.91 -15.76 -22.08
N THR A 222 6.78 -16.16 -22.65
CA THR A 222 6.14 -17.44 -22.35
C THR A 222 6.92 -18.63 -22.95
N ARG A 223 7.54 -18.49 -24.12
CA ARG A 223 8.43 -19.51 -24.68
C ARG A 223 9.75 -19.65 -23.92
N LEU A 224 10.29 -18.56 -23.36
CA LEU A 224 11.48 -18.62 -22.51
C LEU A 224 11.21 -19.36 -21.21
N ASN A 225 10.02 -19.19 -20.62
CA ASN A 225 9.62 -19.90 -19.41
C ASN A 225 9.30 -21.38 -19.65
N SER A 226 8.80 -21.78 -20.83
CA SER A 226 8.55 -23.19 -21.17
C SER A 226 9.82 -23.94 -21.51
N SER A 227 10.86 -23.28 -22.04
CA SER A 227 12.16 -23.92 -22.31
C SER A 227 12.98 -24.18 -21.02
N HIS A 228 12.73 -23.41 -19.95
CA HIS A 228 13.33 -23.66 -18.64
C HIS A 228 12.62 -24.76 -17.83
N ALA A 229 11.37 -25.05 -18.12
CA ALA A 229 10.61 -26.11 -17.43
C ALA A 229 10.99 -27.53 -17.90
N ASN A 230 11.49 -27.68 -19.14
CA ASN A 230 11.85 -28.99 -19.72
C ASN A 230 13.29 -29.44 -19.45
N SER A 231 14.11 -28.64 -18.74
CA SER A 231 15.50 -29.00 -18.43
C SER A 231 15.74 -29.60 -17.04
N ARG A 232 14.67 -29.99 -16.33
CA ARG A 232 14.76 -30.64 -15.01
C ARG A 232 13.96 -31.93 -14.97
N MET A 233 14.39 -32.94 -15.73
CA MET A 233 14.13 -34.33 -15.37
C MET A 233 15.50 -35.02 -15.19
N PRO A 234 15.81 -35.51 -14.00
CA PRO A 234 16.98 -36.38 -13.82
C PRO A 234 16.61 -37.76 -14.34
N SER A 235 17.59 -38.33 -15.05
CA SER A 235 17.69 -39.77 -15.40
C SER A 235 17.80 -40.63 -14.14
#